data_d2488ffe02ffb9e88eb267abf8e0f093
#
_entry.id   d2488ffe02ffb9e88eb267abf8e0f093
#
_cell.length_a   1.000
_cell.length_b   1.000
_cell.length_c   1.000
_cell.angle_alpha   90.00
_cell.angle_beta   90.00
_cell.angle_gamma   90.00
#
_symmetry.space_group_name_H-M   'P 1'
#
loop_
_entity.id
_entity.type
_entity.pdbx_description
1 polymer ?
#
loop_
_entity_poly.entity_id
_entity_poly.type
_entity_poly.pdbx_seq_one_letter_code
_entity_poly.pdbx_strand_id
1 'polypeptide(L)'
;MDERKLRGIMKAEGIDLLGATSLNERALAFERALRLVIPPKDISDRTTFRNISNWLLRQCQLDAFDEHTIFRRVLDFALEASGPSSRNPAAVFITILKKELHYNPKWET
;
A
#
# COMPACT_ATOMS: atom_id res chain seq x y z
N MET A 1 -6.11 9.07 -10.04
CA MET A 1 -6.94 9.31 -8.84
C MET A 1 -6.21 10.27 -7.92
N ASP A 2 -6.88 11.30 -7.45
CA ASP A 2 -6.27 12.26 -6.54
C ASP A 2 -6.53 11.89 -5.07
N GLU A 3 -5.89 12.61 -4.16
CA GLU A 3 -5.98 12.34 -2.73
C GLU A 3 -7.40 12.50 -2.19
N ARG A 4 -8.17 13.46 -2.69
CA ARG A 4 -9.56 13.66 -2.26
C ARG A 4 -10.44 12.48 -2.64
N LYS A 5 -10.26 11.95 -3.86
CA LYS A 5 -10.98 10.76 -4.29
C LYS A 5 -10.63 9.56 -3.43
N LEU A 6 -9.35 9.37 -3.15
CA LEU A 6 -8.92 8.28 -2.27
C LEU A 6 -9.56 8.39 -0.90
N ARG A 7 -9.54 9.56 -0.28
CA ARG A 7 -10.17 9.77 1.04
C ARG A 7 -11.67 9.50 1.01
N GLY A 8 -12.35 9.93 -0.06
CA GLY A 8 -13.78 9.67 -0.25
C GLY A 8 -14.09 8.19 -0.37
N ILE A 9 -13.31 7.47 -1.16
CA ILE A 9 -13.46 6.02 -1.34
C ILE A 9 -13.19 5.29 -0.03
N MET A 10 -12.11 5.64 0.67
CA MET A 10 -11.76 5.02 1.95
C MET A 10 -12.86 5.25 2.98
N LYS A 11 -13.40 6.44 3.05
CA LYS A 11 -14.50 6.77 3.97
C LYS A 11 -15.74 5.95 3.65
N ALA A 12 -16.11 5.85 2.37
CA ALA A 12 -17.27 5.08 1.93
C ALA A 12 -17.14 3.59 2.26
N GLU A 13 -15.90 3.05 2.17
CA GLU A 13 -15.61 1.64 2.46
C GLU A 13 -15.32 1.39 3.95
N GLY A 14 -15.36 2.43 4.77
CA GLY A 14 -15.07 2.28 6.21
C GLY A 14 -13.60 2.04 6.52
N ILE A 15 -12.69 2.49 5.66
CA ILE A 15 -11.25 2.32 5.85
C ILE A 15 -10.70 3.56 6.56
N ASP A 16 -10.07 3.37 7.71
CA ASP A 16 -9.52 4.47 8.49
C ASP A 16 -8.12 4.14 8.98
N LEU A 17 -7.12 4.72 8.28
CA LEU A 17 -5.71 4.56 8.66
C LEU A 17 -5.36 5.36 9.91
N LEU A 18 -5.95 6.55 10.07
CA LEU A 18 -5.63 7.44 11.17
C LEU A 18 -6.30 7.02 12.47
N GLY A 19 -7.51 6.44 12.39
CA GLY A 19 -8.25 5.98 13.56
C GLY A 19 -7.92 4.57 13.99
N ALA A 20 -7.07 3.87 13.24
CA ALA A 20 -6.64 2.51 13.60
C ALA A 20 -5.86 2.54 14.92
N THR A 21 -6.22 1.65 15.84
CA THR A 21 -5.66 1.62 17.19
C THR A 21 -4.42 0.75 17.30
N SER A 22 -4.18 -0.13 16.32
CA SER A 22 -3.03 -1.03 16.33
C SER A 22 -2.31 -1.03 14.99
N LEU A 23 -1.05 -1.47 15.01
CA LEU A 23 -0.25 -1.60 13.80
C LEU A 23 -0.86 -2.62 12.84
N ASN A 24 -1.39 -3.74 13.36
CA ASN A 24 -2.06 -4.75 12.54
C ASN A 24 -3.29 -4.17 11.84
N GLU A 25 -4.09 -3.37 12.54
CA GLU A 25 -5.25 -2.71 11.95
C GLU A 25 -4.85 -1.74 10.85
N ARG A 26 -3.76 -1.00 11.04
CA ARG A 26 -3.23 -0.09 10.01
C ARG A 26 -2.79 -0.85 8.77
N ALA A 27 -2.11 -1.99 8.95
CA ALA A 27 -1.67 -2.81 7.82
C ALA A 27 -2.86 -3.37 7.03
N LEU A 28 -3.92 -3.80 7.72
CA LEU A 28 -5.14 -4.28 7.07
C LEU A 28 -5.86 -3.16 6.33
N ALA A 29 -5.99 -1.99 6.96
CA ALA A 29 -6.61 -0.83 6.33
C ALA A 29 -5.81 -0.37 5.11
N PHE A 30 -4.48 -0.39 5.20
CA PHE A 30 -3.59 -0.08 4.09
C PHE A 30 -3.81 -1.05 2.92
N GLU A 31 -3.85 -2.36 3.17
CA GLU A 31 -4.05 -3.37 2.12
C GLU A 31 -5.38 -3.15 1.40
N ARG A 32 -6.45 -2.87 2.16
CA ARG A 32 -7.76 -2.57 1.57
C ARG A 32 -7.73 -1.31 0.71
N ALA A 33 -7.09 -0.25 1.20
CA ALA A 33 -6.94 0.99 0.45
C ALA A 33 -6.11 0.78 -0.83
N LEU A 34 -5.04 0.00 -0.75
CA LEU A 34 -4.20 -0.30 -1.89
C LEU A 34 -5.00 -0.99 -3.01
N ARG A 35 -5.87 -1.93 -2.65
CA ARG A 35 -6.73 -2.60 -3.62
C ARG A 35 -7.74 -1.68 -4.30
N LEU A 36 -8.12 -0.59 -3.63
CA LEU A 36 -9.00 0.42 -4.23
C LEU A 36 -8.23 1.31 -5.21
N VAL A 37 -6.98 1.64 -4.89
CA VAL A 37 -6.14 2.49 -5.74
C VAL A 37 -5.67 1.72 -6.98
N ILE A 38 -5.23 0.48 -6.79
CA ILE A 38 -4.77 -0.41 -7.86
C ILE A 38 -5.57 -1.70 -7.75
N PRO A 39 -6.73 -1.80 -8.44
CA PRO A 39 -7.53 -3.02 -8.38
C PRO A 39 -6.72 -4.22 -8.86
N PRO A 40 -6.67 -5.31 -8.06
CA PRO A 40 -5.92 -6.50 -8.47
C PRO A 40 -6.58 -7.16 -9.68
N LYS A 41 -5.76 -7.56 -10.66
CA LYS A 41 -6.23 -8.21 -11.87
C LYS A 41 -6.43 -9.72 -11.68
N ASP A 42 -5.67 -10.31 -10.75
CA ASP A 42 -5.70 -11.75 -10.50
C ASP A 42 -5.23 -12.06 -9.08
N ILE A 43 -5.13 -13.35 -8.76
CA ILE A 43 -4.67 -13.84 -7.45
C ILE A 43 -3.22 -13.43 -7.20
N SER A 44 -2.38 -13.39 -8.24
CA SER A 44 -0.98 -12.98 -8.11
C SER A 44 -0.85 -11.56 -7.60
N ASP A 45 -1.66 -10.63 -8.12
CA ASP A 45 -1.67 -9.24 -7.64
C ASP A 45 -2.10 -9.14 -6.18
N ARG A 46 -3.13 -9.91 -5.80
CA ARG A 46 -3.61 -9.94 -4.40
C ARG A 46 -2.52 -10.43 -3.45
N THR A 47 -1.82 -11.50 -3.85
CA THR A 47 -0.71 -12.05 -3.06
C THR A 47 0.42 -11.04 -2.93
N THR A 48 0.76 -10.36 -4.01
CA THR A 48 1.78 -9.31 -4.01
C THR A 48 1.42 -8.18 -3.05
N PHE A 49 0.17 -7.71 -3.08
CA PHE A 49 -0.28 -6.62 -2.21
C PHE A 49 -0.26 -7.04 -0.73
N ARG A 50 -0.66 -8.27 -0.45
CA ARG A 50 -0.58 -8.83 0.91
C ARG A 50 0.88 -8.90 1.39
N ASN A 51 1.78 -9.35 0.53
CA ASN A 51 3.21 -9.42 0.86
C ASN A 51 3.80 -8.04 1.14
N ILE A 52 3.41 -7.04 0.38
CA ILE A 52 3.83 -5.65 0.62
C ILE A 52 3.33 -5.17 1.98
N SER A 53 2.05 -5.41 2.29
CA SER A 53 1.46 -5.05 3.57
C SER A 53 2.19 -5.73 4.74
N ASN A 54 2.46 -7.02 4.62
CA ASN A 54 3.20 -7.78 5.64
C ASN A 54 4.64 -7.28 5.79
N TRP A 55 5.29 -6.94 4.69
CA TRP A 55 6.64 -6.37 4.73
C TRP A 55 6.66 -5.03 5.47
N LEU A 56 5.70 -4.14 5.18
CA LEU A 56 5.58 -2.86 5.89
C LEU A 56 5.32 -3.08 7.37
N LEU A 57 4.44 -4.01 7.72
CA LEU A 57 4.16 -4.38 9.09
C LEU A 57 5.45 -4.80 9.80
N ARG A 58 6.22 -5.67 9.17
CA ARG A 58 7.49 -6.17 9.72
C ARG A 58 8.50 -5.04 9.91
N GLN A 59 8.63 -4.16 8.92
CA GLN A 59 9.57 -3.03 9.03
C GLN A 59 9.19 -2.07 10.16
N CYS A 60 7.89 -1.86 10.38
CA CYS A 60 7.41 -1.06 11.50
C CYS A 60 7.70 -1.74 12.83
N GLN A 61 7.54 -3.06 12.92
CA GLN A 61 7.89 -3.83 14.12
C GLN A 61 9.37 -3.76 14.44
N LEU A 62 10.22 -3.61 13.44
CA LEU A 62 11.67 -3.49 13.59
C LEU A 62 12.13 -2.03 13.75
N ASP A 63 11.20 -1.09 13.86
CA ASP A 63 11.47 0.36 13.94
C ASP A 63 12.22 0.92 12.73
N ALA A 64 12.20 0.21 11.58
CA ALA A 64 12.80 0.70 10.36
C ALA A 64 11.96 1.80 9.71
N PHE A 65 10.64 1.75 9.88
CA PHE A 65 9.70 2.74 9.35
C PHE A 65 8.78 3.23 10.45
N ASP A 66 8.35 4.49 10.32
CA ASP A 66 7.36 5.09 11.23
C ASP A 66 5.95 4.62 10.84
N GLU A 67 5.29 3.87 11.72
CA GLU A 67 3.95 3.32 11.48
C GLU A 67 2.87 4.41 11.25
N HIS A 68 3.12 5.63 11.69
CA HIS A 68 2.15 6.72 11.55
C HIS A 68 2.21 7.42 10.19
N THR A 69 3.29 7.22 9.43
CA THR A 69 3.51 7.92 8.16
C THR A 69 3.74 6.99 6.97
N ILE A 70 4.33 5.80 7.20
CA ILE A 70 4.78 4.94 6.09
C ILE A 70 3.63 4.43 5.22
N PHE A 71 2.51 4.03 5.81
CA PHE A 71 1.40 3.49 5.03
C PHE A 71 0.82 4.53 4.09
N ARG A 72 0.70 5.77 4.55
CA ARG A 72 0.24 6.86 3.71
C ARG A 72 1.23 7.19 2.59
N ARG A 73 2.51 7.20 2.91
CA ARG A 73 3.56 7.43 1.92
C ARG A 73 3.51 6.40 0.79
N VAL A 74 3.32 5.13 1.16
CA VAL A 74 3.24 4.04 0.17
C VAL A 74 1.96 4.15 -0.65
N LEU A 75 0.83 4.56 -0.05
CA LEU A 75 -0.39 4.84 -0.81
C LEU A 75 -0.20 5.97 -1.81
N ASP A 76 0.58 6.99 -1.48
CA ASP A 76 0.92 8.06 -2.42
C ASP A 76 1.72 7.52 -3.61
N PHE A 77 2.64 6.58 -3.38
CA PHE A 77 3.33 5.89 -4.48
C PHE A 77 2.36 5.11 -5.36
N ALA A 78 1.38 4.45 -4.75
CA ALA A 78 0.36 3.71 -5.50
C ALA A 78 -0.50 4.65 -6.34
N LEU A 79 -0.88 5.81 -5.81
CA LEU A 79 -1.61 6.82 -6.56
C LEU A 79 -0.82 7.30 -7.76
N GLU A 80 0.48 7.54 -7.59
CA GLU A 80 1.37 7.91 -8.69
C GLU A 80 1.42 6.82 -9.76
N ALA A 81 1.55 5.56 -9.34
CA ALA A 81 1.59 4.42 -10.25
C ALA A 81 0.28 4.20 -11.00
N SER A 82 -0.84 4.60 -10.42
CA SER A 82 -2.17 4.42 -11.02
C SER A 82 -2.55 5.53 -12.02
N GLY A 83 -1.60 6.37 -12.41
CA GLY A 83 -1.85 7.46 -13.36
C GLY A 83 -2.37 6.95 -14.72
N PRO A 84 -3.01 7.84 -15.50
CA PRO A 84 -3.70 7.43 -16.73
C PRO A 84 -2.79 6.90 -17.83
N SER A 85 -1.49 7.19 -17.77
CA SER A 85 -0.51 6.70 -18.74
C SER A 85 0.04 5.32 -18.41
N SER A 86 -0.30 4.77 -17.25
CA SER A 86 0.25 3.49 -16.80
C SER A 86 -0.57 2.32 -17.35
N ARG A 87 0.09 1.40 -18.07
CA ARG A 87 -0.53 0.18 -18.57
C ARG A 87 -0.60 -0.93 -17.52
N ASN A 88 0.35 -0.92 -16.60
CA ASN A 88 0.42 -1.91 -15.53
C ASN A 88 0.76 -1.21 -14.22
N PRO A 89 -0.24 -0.61 -13.55
CA PRO A 89 0.00 0.12 -12.31
C PRO A 89 0.69 -0.70 -11.22
N ALA A 90 0.36 -1.99 -11.10
CA ALA A 90 0.98 -2.86 -10.09
C ALA A 90 2.49 -2.98 -10.31
N ALA A 91 2.94 -3.17 -11.55
CA ALA A 91 4.37 -3.27 -11.86
C ALA A 91 5.10 -1.94 -11.61
N VAL A 92 4.47 -0.82 -11.99
CA VAL A 92 5.04 0.51 -11.74
C VAL A 92 5.16 0.77 -10.24
N PHE A 93 4.14 0.43 -9.47
CA PHE A 93 4.13 0.57 -8.02
C PHE A 93 5.28 -0.20 -7.37
N ILE A 94 5.48 -1.47 -7.76
CA ILE A 94 6.57 -2.28 -7.22
C ILE A 94 7.93 -1.68 -7.58
N THR A 95 8.08 -1.17 -8.79
CA THR A 95 9.31 -0.51 -9.21
C THR A 95 9.62 0.71 -8.34
N ILE A 96 8.61 1.51 -8.02
CA ILE A 96 8.75 2.65 -7.11
C ILE A 96 9.18 2.18 -5.71
N LEU A 97 8.55 1.13 -5.18
CA LEU A 97 8.91 0.59 -3.86
C LEU A 97 10.35 0.11 -3.81
N LYS A 98 10.81 -0.57 -4.85
CA LYS A 98 12.21 -1.04 -4.92
C LYS A 98 13.18 0.13 -4.93
N LYS A 99 12.84 1.18 -5.66
CA LYS A 99 13.69 2.36 -5.80
C LYS A 99 13.71 3.22 -4.53
N GLU A 100 12.52 3.51 -3.98
CA GLU A 100 12.38 4.47 -2.88
C GLU A 100 12.59 3.84 -1.50
N LEU A 101 12.19 2.60 -1.31
CA LEU A 101 12.22 1.92 -0.01
C LEU A 101 13.07 0.66 0.01
N HIS A 102 13.75 0.35 -1.08
CA HIS A 102 14.57 -0.86 -1.21
C HIS A 102 13.77 -2.15 -0.97
N TYR A 103 12.51 -2.16 -1.37
CA TYR A 103 11.64 -3.33 -1.22
C TYR A 103 12.23 -4.54 -1.96
N ASN A 104 12.29 -5.67 -1.27
CA ASN A 104 12.72 -6.95 -1.84
C ASN A 104 11.57 -7.95 -1.75
N PRO A 105 11.00 -8.41 -2.89
CA PRO A 105 9.91 -9.39 -2.85
C PRO A 105 10.26 -10.71 -2.15
N LYS A 106 11.54 -10.99 -1.98
CA LYS A 106 12.02 -12.22 -1.32
C LYS A 106 12.39 -12.00 0.15
N TRP A 107 11.84 -10.97 0.78
CA TRP A 107 12.20 -10.60 2.15
C TRP A 107 11.92 -11.69 3.19
N GLU A 108 11.01 -12.62 2.89
CA GLU A 108 10.67 -13.73 3.78
C GLU A 108 11.65 -14.91 3.69
N THR A 109 12.52 -14.92 2.70
CA THR A 109 13.45 -16.05 2.49
C THR A 109 14.84 -15.80 3.05
#